data_d219c45e4e9c243a60521e7accb98bc7
#
_entry.id   d219c45e4e9c243a60521e7accb98bc7
#
_cell.length_a   1.000
_cell.length_b   1.000
_cell.length_c   1.000
_cell.angle_alpha   90.00
_cell.angle_beta   90.00
_cell.angle_gamma   90.00
#
_symmetry.space_group_name_H-M   'P 1'
#
loop_
_entity.id
_entity.type
_entity.pdbx_description
1 polymer ?
#
loop_
_entity_poly.entity_id
_entity_poly.type
_entity_poly.pdbx_seq_one_letter_code
_entity_poly.pdbx_strand_id
1 'polypeptide(L)'
;AIGEKTKLITIQRSKGYQTRPSFSVDQIGEAIAFVKKIKPEVICMVDNCYGEFVEEKEPSDVGADLVVGSLIKNPGGGLAPIGGYVAGRKDLIEQCAYRLTSPGLGKEVGASLGVMQSFYQGLFLAPTVVAGALKGAIFAANVYEKLGYAVVPDGKEERHDIIQAVTLGSAEGVIAFCQGIQAAAPVDSYVTPEPWAMPGYDSDVIMAARAF
;
A
#
# COMPACT_ATOMS: atom_id res chain seq x y z
N ALA A 1 21.16 -7.96 7.33
CA ALA A 1 22.12 -9.06 7.26
C ALA A 1 21.36 -10.38 7.37
N ILE A 2 21.56 -11.28 6.39
CA ILE A 2 20.94 -12.62 6.37
C ILE A 2 21.85 -13.55 7.18
N GLY A 3 21.32 -14.14 8.24
CA GLY A 3 22.04 -15.08 9.10
C GLY A 3 21.32 -16.43 9.23
N GLU A 4 21.89 -17.33 10.00
CA GLU A 4 21.33 -18.67 10.23
C GLU A 4 19.90 -18.64 10.75
N LYS A 5 19.59 -17.68 11.63
CA LYS A 5 18.27 -17.51 12.26
C LYS A 5 17.24 -16.80 11.37
N THR A 6 17.65 -16.22 10.24
CA THR A 6 16.73 -15.53 9.33
C THR A 6 15.79 -16.55 8.67
N LYS A 7 14.50 -16.46 8.93
CA LYS A 7 13.48 -17.35 8.37
C LYS A 7 12.62 -16.66 7.31
N LEU A 8 12.44 -15.36 7.45
CA LEU A 8 11.62 -14.55 6.57
C LEU A 8 12.28 -13.19 6.35
N ILE A 9 12.15 -12.66 5.16
CA ILE A 9 12.51 -11.29 4.77
C ILE A 9 11.26 -10.62 4.24
N THR A 10 11.01 -9.40 4.71
CA THR A 10 9.90 -8.57 4.22
C THR A 10 10.45 -7.48 3.32
N ILE A 11 9.83 -7.31 2.15
CA ILE A 11 10.08 -6.21 1.21
C ILE A 11 8.81 -5.38 1.16
N GLN A 12 8.90 -4.10 1.50
CA GLN A 12 7.81 -3.15 1.32
C GLN A 12 7.95 -2.50 -0.06
N ARG A 13 6.98 -2.74 -0.96
CA ARG A 13 6.99 -2.22 -2.33
C ARG A 13 6.86 -0.70 -2.37
N SER A 14 5.79 -0.18 -1.82
CA SER A 14 5.54 1.26 -1.77
C SER A 14 6.49 1.97 -0.81
N LYS A 15 6.79 3.23 -1.13
CA LYS A 15 7.61 4.07 -0.27
C LYS A 15 6.93 4.46 1.05
N GLY A 16 5.60 4.39 1.11
CA GLY A 16 4.84 4.90 2.26
C GLY A 16 5.16 6.38 2.51
N TYR A 17 5.54 6.72 3.73
CA TYR A 17 5.94 8.09 4.12
C TYR A 17 7.44 8.37 3.96
N GLN A 18 8.20 7.45 3.39
CA GLN A 18 9.64 7.63 3.17
C GLN A 18 9.92 8.38 1.87
N THR A 19 11.13 8.95 1.76
CA THR A 19 11.57 9.68 0.57
C THR A 19 12.19 8.81 -0.51
N ARG A 20 12.40 7.50 -0.23
CA ARG A 20 12.92 6.56 -1.23
C ARG A 20 11.92 6.36 -2.39
N PRO A 21 12.37 5.99 -3.58
CA PRO A 21 11.45 5.54 -4.64
C PRO A 21 10.71 4.25 -4.25
N SER A 22 9.55 4.01 -4.83
CA SER A 22 8.85 2.74 -4.77
C SER A 22 9.57 1.71 -5.65
N PHE A 23 9.50 0.43 -5.29
CA PHE A 23 10.12 -0.62 -6.09
C PHE A 23 9.21 -1.07 -7.22
N SER A 24 9.78 -1.22 -8.42
CA SER A 24 9.12 -1.98 -9.49
C SER A 24 9.04 -3.46 -9.13
N VAL A 25 8.14 -4.18 -9.80
CA VAL A 25 8.04 -5.63 -9.63
C VAL A 25 9.34 -6.33 -10.05
N ASP A 26 9.99 -5.86 -11.11
CA ASP A 26 11.26 -6.42 -11.55
C ASP A 26 12.40 -6.19 -10.53
N GLN A 27 12.49 -5.00 -9.92
CA GLN A 27 13.44 -4.74 -8.82
C GLN A 27 13.19 -5.64 -7.60
N ILE A 28 11.93 -5.92 -7.29
CA ILE A 28 11.56 -6.88 -6.25
C ILE A 28 12.06 -8.28 -6.61
N GLY A 29 11.88 -8.69 -7.87
CA GLY A 29 12.39 -9.96 -8.39
C GLY A 29 13.91 -10.09 -8.28
N GLU A 30 14.66 -9.04 -8.63
CA GLU A 30 16.11 -8.99 -8.46
C GLU A 30 16.53 -9.14 -6.99
N ALA A 31 15.85 -8.43 -6.09
CA ALA A 31 16.11 -8.51 -4.65
C ALA A 31 15.82 -9.92 -4.11
N ILE A 32 14.72 -10.54 -4.51
CA ILE A 32 14.37 -11.92 -4.14
C ILE A 32 15.42 -12.90 -4.68
N ALA A 33 15.81 -12.78 -5.94
CA ALA A 33 16.81 -13.64 -6.54
C ALA A 33 18.16 -13.52 -5.81
N PHE A 34 18.54 -12.31 -5.41
CA PHE A 34 19.75 -12.09 -4.59
C PHE A 34 19.64 -12.77 -3.22
N VAL A 35 18.52 -12.62 -2.53
CA VAL A 35 18.28 -13.27 -1.24
C VAL A 35 18.35 -14.78 -1.35
N LYS A 36 17.68 -15.35 -2.36
CA LYS A 36 17.63 -16.80 -2.58
C LYS A 36 18.99 -17.40 -2.97
N LYS A 37 19.91 -16.63 -3.56
CA LYS A 37 21.30 -17.06 -3.75
C LYS A 37 22.07 -17.22 -2.45
N ILE A 38 21.78 -16.41 -1.45
CA ILE A 38 22.45 -16.46 -0.13
C ILE A 38 21.84 -17.55 0.74
N LYS A 39 20.50 -17.63 0.75
CA LYS A 39 19.75 -18.55 1.61
C LYS A 39 18.45 -18.99 0.91
N PRO A 40 18.50 -20.10 0.14
CA PRO A 40 17.39 -20.54 -0.71
C PRO A 40 16.06 -20.79 0.04
N GLU A 41 16.14 -21.22 1.30
CA GLU A 41 14.98 -21.56 2.13
C GLU A 41 14.31 -20.36 2.82
N VAL A 42 14.92 -19.18 2.78
CA VAL A 42 14.30 -17.96 3.38
C VAL A 42 13.04 -17.61 2.64
N ILE A 43 11.98 -17.38 3.40
CA ILE A 43 10.69 -16.92 2.87
C ILE A 43 10.83 -15.43 2.50
N CYS A 44 10.50 -15.08 1.25
CA CYS A 44 10.42 -13.70 0.79
C CYS A 44 8.95 -13.26 0.78
N MET A 45 8.59 -12.36 1.66
CA MET A 45 7.26 -11.76 1.74
C MET A 45 7.30 -10.32 1.24
N VAL A 46 6.32 -9.96 0.41
CA VAL A 46 6.18 -8.59 -0.10
C VAL A 46 4.92 -7.95 0.46
N ASP A 47 5.07 -6.82 1.12
CA ASP A 47 3.96 -5.89 1.37
C ASP A 47 3.71 -5.10 0.09
N ASN A 48 2.60 -5.44 -0.57
CA ASN A 48 2.23 -4.93 -1.89
C ASN A 48 1.28 -3.72 -1.84
N CYS A 49 0.95 -3.24 -0.64
CA CYS A 49 0.04 -2.11 -0.47
C CYS A 49 0.42 -0.95 -1.38
N TYR A 50 -0.60 -0.40 -2.06
CA TYR A 50 -0.54 0.69 -3.05
C TYR A 50 0.11 0.35 -4.39
N GLY A 51 0.66 -0.88 -4.56
CA GLY A 51 1.26 -1.33 -5.82
C GLY A 51 0.35 -2.19 -6.68
N GLU A 52 -0.68 -2.79 -6.11
CA GLU A 52 -1.57 -3.71 -6.80
C GLU A 52 -2.24 -3.03 -8.02
N PHE A 53 -2.27 -3.71 -9.16
CA PHE A 53 -2.81 -3.25 -10.44
C PHE A 53 -2.09 -2.04 -11.06
N VAL A 54 -0.90 -1.67 -10.57
CA VAL A 54 -0.10 -0.58 -11.14
C VAL A 54 0.76 -1.07 -12.31
N GLU A 55 1.28 -2.28 -12.21
CA GLU A 55 2.07 -2.95 -13.26
C GLU A 55 1.34 -4.20 -13.77
N GLU A 56 1.78 -4.74 -14.91
CA GLU A 56 1.20 -5.97 -15.49
C GLU A 56 1.50 -7.22 -14.67
N LYS A 57 2.64 -7.23 -13.98
CA LYS A 57 3.05 -8.32 -13.10
C LYS A 57 2.85 -7.92 -11.63
N GLU A 58 2.65 -8.93 -10.81
CA GLU A 58 2.63 -8.79 -9.37
C GLU A 58 3.86 -9.47 -8.74
N PRO A 59 4.21 -9.17 -7.49
CA PRO A 59 5.40 -9.77 -6.85
C PRO A 59 5.43 -11.30 -6.83
N SER A 60 4.27 -11.96 -6.86
CA SER A 60 4.15 -13.41 -7.00
C SER A 60 4.75 -13.94 -8.31
N ASP A 61 4.68 -13.16 -9.39
CA ASP A 61 5.18 -13.57 -10.72
C ASP A 61 6.70 -13.54 -10.80
N VAL A 62 7.35 -12.85 -9.87
CA VAL A 62 8.81 -12.69 -9.81
C VAL A 62 9.45 -13.41 -8.62
N GLY A 63 8.72 -14.32 -7.97
CA GLY A 63 9.27 -15.24 -6.98
C GLY A 63 9.01 -14.90 -5.52
N ALA A 64 8.10 -13.97 -5.20
CA ALA A 64 7.66 -13.78 -3.84
C ALA A 64 6.95 -15.03 -3.31
N ASP A 65 7.38 -15.54 -2.16
CA ASP A 65 6.75 -16.69 -1.50
C ASP A 65 5.39 -16.32 -0.91
N LEU A 66 5.27 -15.07 -0.42
CA LEU A 66 4.04 -14.48 0.10
C LEU A 66 3.91 -13.05 -0.39
N VAL A 67 2.69 -12.65 -0.72
CA VAL A 67 2.29 -11.28 -1.02
C VAL A 67 1.17 -10.91 -0.08
N VAL A 68 1.32 -9.80 0.62
CA VAL A 68 0.32 -9.32 1.59
C VAL A 68 -0.10 -7.92 1.23
N GLY A 69 -1.32 -7.56 1.56
CA GLY A 69 -1.83 -6.23 1.33
C GLY A 69 -3.17 -5.98 2.02
N SER A 70 -3.67 -4.78 1.83
CA SER A 70 -4.91 -4.32 2.45
C SER A 70 -6.05 -4.27 1.42
N LEU A 71 -7.18 -4.88 1.77
CA LEU A 71 -8.39 -4.83 0.93
C LEU A 71 -9.09 -3.46 1.00
N ILE A 72 -8.81 -2.62 2.00
CA ILE A 72 -9.31 -1.24 2.02
C ILE A 72 -8.53 -0.27 1.13
N LYS A 73 -7.55 -0.77 0.38
CA LYS A 73 -6.72 -0.01 -0.56
C LYS A 73 -7.01 -0.48 -1.99
N ASN A 74 -5.98 -0.53 -2.84
CA ASN A 74 -6.12 -0.85 -4.26
C ASN A 74 -7.06 -2.04 -4.56
N PRO A 75 -6.88 -3.23 -3.95
CA PRO A 75 -7.69 -4.39 -4.32
C PRO A 75 -9.17 -4.27 -3.95
N GLY A 76 -9.49 -3.40 -3.01
CA GLY A 76 -10.87 -3.21 -2.57
C GLY A 76 -11.70 -2.31 -3.47
N GLY A 77 -11.09 -1.61 -4.45
CA GLY A 77 -11.79 -0.78 -5.43
C GLY A 77 -12.74 0.26 -4.83
N GLY A 78 -12.44 0.75 -3.62
CA GLY A 78 -13.28 1.68 -2.89
C GLY A 78 -14.53 1.06 -2.23
N LEU A 79 -14.75 -0.25 -2.35
CA LEU A 79 -15.96 -0.92 -1.83
C LEU A 79 -15.70 -1.84 -0.63
N ALA A 80 -14.49 -2.37 -0.49
CA ALA A 80 -14.17 -3.26 0.61
C ALA A 80 -14.12 -2.47 1.94
N PRO A 81 -14.98 -2.79 2.92
CA PRO A 81 -15.08 -1.99 4.14
C PRO A 81 -13.96 -2.28 5.14
N ILE A 82 -13.34 -3.44 5.06
CA ILE A 82 -12.30 -3.93 5.97
C ILE A 82 -11.40 -4.93 5.24
N GLY A 83 -10.40 -5.42 5.93
CA GLY A 83 -9.71 -6.65 5.59
C GLY A 83 -8.34 -6.46 4.96
N GLY A 84 -7.67 -7.58 4.87
CA GLY A 84 -6.40 -7.74 4.18
C GLY A 84 -6.40 -9.07 3.42
N TYR A 85 -5.38 -9.26 2.62
CA TYR A 85 -5.17 -10.52 1.91
C TYR A 85 -3.75 -11.03 2.14
N VAL A 86 -3.63 -12.34 2.06
CA VAL A 86 -2.35 -13.05 1.97
C VAL A 86 -2.45 -14.00 0.80
N ALA A 87 -1.59 -13.86 -0.19
CA ALA A 87 -1.51 -14.70 -1.36
C ALA A 87 -0.10 -15.31 -1.48
N GLY A 88 0.04 -16.48 -2.11
CA GLY A 88 1.34 -17.09 -2.33
C GLY A 88 1.34 -18.61 -2.17
N ARG A 89 2.44 -19.14 -1.68
CA ARG A 89 2.65 -20.58 -1.52
C ARG A 89 1.60 -21.23 -0.61
N LYS A 90 1.01 -22.32 -1.08
CA LYS A 90 -0.08 -23.03 -0.41
C LYS A 90 0.25 -23.42 1.04
N ASP A 91 1.46 -23.95 1.27
CA ASP A 91 1.91 -24.38 2.59
C ASP A 91 1.98 -23.22 3.59
N LEU A 92 2.40 -22.04 3.12
CA LEU A 92 2.46 -20.83 3.95
C LEU A 92 1.07 -20.23 4.19
N ILE A 93 0.20 -20.25 3.18
CA ILE A 93 -1.19 -19.80 3.31
C ILE A 93 -1.95 -20.64 4.33
N GLU A 94 -1.75 -21.94 4.34
CA GLU A 94 -2.33 -22.84 5.35
C GLU A 94 -1.89 -22.45 6.78
N GLN A 95 -0.60 -22.20 6.99
CA GLN A 95 -0.08 -21.75 8.29
C GLN A 95 -0.69 -20.41 8.71
N CYS A 96 -0.79 -19.45 7.77
CA CYS A 96 -1.44 -18.15 8.02
C CYS A 96 -2.90 -18.34 8.44
N ALA A 97 -3.65 -19.21 7.76
CA ALA A 97 -5.06 -19.46 8.06
C ALA A 97 -5.25 -20.01 9.49
N TYR A 98 -4.42 -20.96 9.91
CA TYR A 98 -4.45 -21.47 11.28
C TYR A 98 -4.11 -20.40 12.33
N ARG A 99 -3.25 -19.46 11.98
CA ARG A 99 -2.87 -18.37 12.90
C ARG A 99 -3.92 -17.27 12.99
N LEU A 100 -4.60 -16.96 11.88
CA LEU A 100 -5.61 -15.90 11.80
C LEU A 100 -6.97 -16.27 12.39
N THR A 101 -7.30 -17.55 12.38
CA THR A 101 -8.56 -18.07 12.94
C THR A 101 -8.33 -18.70 14.31
N SER A 102 -8.66 -19.97 14.46
CA SER A 102 -8.44 -20.74 15.69
C SER A 102 -7.68 -22.03 15.36
N PRO A 103 -6.86 -22.55 16.27
CA PRO A 103 -6.24 -23.85 16.10
C PRO A 103 -7.27 -24.92 15.72
N GLY A 104 -6.99 -25.65 14.63
CA GLY A 104 -7.88 -26.69 14.12
C GLY A 104 -8.95 -26.24 13.12
N LEU A 105 -9.29 -24.95 13.03
CA LEU A 105 -10.29 -24.46 12.08
C LEU A 105 -9.68 -24.06 10.73
N GLY A 106 -8.51 -23.42 10.75
CA GLY A 106 -7.85 -22.96 9.52
C GLY A 106 -8.75 -22.08 8.66
N LYS A 107 -8.83 -22.38 7.38
CA LYS A 107 -9.61 -21.62 6.40
C LYS A 107 -11.08 -22.03 6.25
N GLU A 108 -11.54 -23.06 6.94
CA GLU A 108 -12.89 -23.61 6.77
C GLU A 108 -13.99 -22.61 7.12
N VAL A 109 -13.79 -21.82 8.17
CA VAL A 109 -14.76 -20.79 8.60
C VAL A 109 -14.51 -19.45 7.91
N GLY A 110 -13.28 -19.17 7.52
CA GLY A 110 -12.85 -17.88 6.98
C GLY A 110 -12.77 -16.79 8.05
N ALA A 111 -12.21 -15.66 7.66
CA ALA A 111 -12.03 -14.49 8.53
C ALA A 111 -12.99 -13.33 8.16
N SER A 112 -13.86 -13.51 7.16
CA SER A 112 -14.71 -12.46 6.59
C SER A 112 -16.14 -12.59 7.12
N LEU A 113 -16.57 -11.63 7.88
CA LEU A 113 -17.87 -11.61 8.56
C LEU A 113 -19.03 -11.18 7.62
N GLY A 114 -19.22 -11.89 6.49
CA GLY A 114 -20.34 -11.66 5.57
C GLY A 114 -20.13 -10.52 4.54
N VAL A 115 -18.91 -10.02 4.38
CA VAL A 115 -18.58 -8.89 3.48
C VAL A 115 -18.01 -9.32 2.12
N MET A 116 -18.11 -10.59 1.77
CA MET A 116 -17.50 -11.16 0.56
C MET A 116 -18.01 -10.53 -0.73
N GLN A 117 -19.28 -10.15 -0.81
CA GLN A 117 -19.85 -9.51 -2.00
C GLN A 117 -19.11 -8.19 -2.29
N SER A 118 -18.91 -7.35 -1.28
CA SER A 118 -18.18 -6.09 -1.44
C SER A 118 -16.71 -6.32 -1.84
N PHE A 119 -16.09 -7.38 -1.34
CA PHE A 119 -14.72 -7.75 -1.73
C PHE A 119 -14.63 -8.14 -3.19
N TYR A 120 -15.50 -9.02 -3.69
CA TYR A 120 -15.48 -9.43 -5.10
C TYR A 120 -15.85 -8.29 -6.04
N GLN A 121 -16.85 -7.50 -5.67
CA GLN A 121 -17.24 -6.34 -6.48
C GLN A 121 -16.13 -5.29 -6.50
N GLY A 122 -15.49 -5.03 -5.37
CA GLY A 122 -14.35 -4.14 -5.26
C GLY A 122 -13.17 -4.61 -6.11
N LEU A 123 -12.83 -5.89 -6.01
CA LEU A 123 -11.74 -6.48 -6.80
C LEU A 123 -12.01 -6.36 -8.31
N PHE A 124 -13.25 -6.57 -8.75
CA PHE A 124 -13.64 -6.39 -10.15
C PHE A 124 -13.45 -4.95 -10.62
N LEU A 125 -13.74 -3.97 -9.79
CA LEU A 125 -13.60 -2.54 -10.11
C LEU A 125 -12.18 -2.01 -9.90
N ALA A 126 -11.37 -2.68 -9.11
CA ALA A 126 -10.06 -2.22 -8.66
C ALA A 126 -9.14 -1.71 -9.79
N PRO A 127 -8.99 -2.38 -10.94
CA PRO A 127 -8.12 -1.88 -12.00
C PRO A 127 -8.53 -0.49 -12.51
N THR A 128 -9.84 -0.24 -12.65
CA THR A 128 -10.35 1.07 -13.08
C THR A 128 -10.15 2.14 -12.01
N VAL A 129 -10.37 1.79 -10.74
CA VAL A 129 -10.18 2.70 -9.60
C VAL A 129 -8.69 3.06 -9.44
N VAL A 130 -7.79 2.09 -9.54
CA VAL A 130 -6.35 2.31 -9.48
C VAL A 130 -5.85 3.15 -10.65
N ALA A 131 -6.34 2.90 -11.86
CA ALA A 131 -6.03 3.76 -13.02
C ALA A 131 -6.48 5.21 -12.80
N GLY A 132 -7.63 5.41 -12.16
CA GLY A 132 -8.10 6.73 -11.73
C GLY A 132 -7.18 7.39 -10.71
N ALA A 133 -6.75 6.63 -9.70
CA ALA A 133 -5.80 7.09 -8.68
C ALA A 133 -4.45 7.50 -9.27
N LEU A 134 -3.90 6.70 -10.21
CA LEU A 134 -2.67 7.03 -10.93
C LEU A 134 -2.79 8.33 -11.73
N LYS A 135 -3.90 8.52 -12.46
CA LYS A 135 -4.17 9.77 -13.17
C LYS A 135 -4.24 10.95 -12.22
N GLY A 136 -4.91 10.80 -11.09
CA GLY A 136 -5.00 11.82 -10.05
C GLY A 136 -3.62 12.18 -9.47
N ALA A 137 -2.79 11.18 -9.18
CA ALA A 137 -1.44 11.37 -8.68
C ALA A 137 -0.54 12.12 -9.70
N ILE A 138 -0.58 11.72 -10.98
CA ILE A 138 0.15 12.40 -12.06
C ILE A 138 -0.34 13.85 -12.24
N PHE A 139 -1.66 14.06 -12.19
CA PHE A 139 -2.24 15.40 -12.27
C PHE A 139 -1.75 16.28 -11.11
N ALA A 140 -1.82 15.77 -9.87
CA ALA A 140 -1.34 16.47 -8.68
C ALA A 140 0.15 16.80 -8.79
N ALA A 141 1.01 15.87 -9.21
CA ALA A 141 2.42 16.11 -9.43
C ALA A 141 2.64 17.30 -10.37
N ASN A 142 2.00 17.29 -11.54
CA ASN A 142 2.16 18.36 -12.54
C ASN A 142 1.64 19.72 -12.05
N VAL A 143 0.54 19.74 -11.28
CA VAL A 143 -0.01 20.99 -10.73
C VAL A 143 0.92 21.57 -9.69
N TYR A 144 1.35 20.79 -8.71
CA TYR A 144 2.20 21.28 -7.62
C TYR A 144 3.60 21.65 -8.09
N GLU A 145 4.16 20.92 -9.06
CA GLU A 145 5.43 21.28 -9.69
C GLU A 145 5.35 22.64 -10.39
N LYS A 146 4.27 22.92 -11.14
CA LYS A 146 4.03 24.22 -11.77
C LYS A 146 3.82 25.35 -10.76
N LEU A 147 3.33 25.04 -9.57
CA LEU A 147 3.21 25.99 -8.47
C LEU A 147 4.53 26.21 -7.70
N GLY A 148 5.60 25.50 -8.07
CA GLY A 148 6.93 25.64 -7.49
C GLY A 148 7.22 24.75 -6.30
N TYR A 149 6.37 23.76 -6.01
CA TYR A 149 6.61 22.77 -4.96
C TYR A 149 7.45 21.60 -5.48
N ALA A 150 8.31 21.05 -4.61
CA ALA A 150 8.99 19.81 -4.90
C ALA A 150 8.02 18.62 -4.73
N VAL A 151 8.00 17.75 -5.73
CA VAL A 151 7.12 16.57 -5.79
C VAL A 151 7.92 15.28 -6.03
N VAL A 152 7.45 14.17 -5.51
CA VAL A 152 8.09 12.85 -5.70
C VAL A 152 7.00 11.76 -5.75
N PRO A 153 6.90 11.00 -6.84
CA PRO A 153 7.57 11.12 -8.14
C PRO A 153 7.17 12.41 -8.88
N ASP A 154 7.94 12.81 -9.87
CA ASP A 154 7.53 13.88 -10.76
C ASP A 154 6.41 13.45 -11.74
N GLY A 155 5.89 14.40 -12.52
CA GLY A 155 4.78 14.13 -13.43
C GLY A 155 5.10 13.22 -14.62
N LYS A 156 6.38 12.90 -14.88
CA LYS A 156 6.86 12.07 -16.00
C LYS A 156 7.53 10.78 -15.55
N GLU A 157 7.83 10.65 -14.25
CA GLU A 157 8.49 9.49 -13.67
C GLU A 157 7.56 8.28 -13.71
N GLU A 158 8.12 7.11 -14.03
CA GLU A 158 7.40 5.84 -13.97
C GLU A 158 6.97 5.54 -12.54
N ARG A 159 5.75 5.03 -12.40
CA ARG A 159 5.14 4.81 -11.10
C ARG A 159 4.96 3.32 -10.81
N HIS A 160 5.31 2.93 -9.60
CA HIS A 160 5.19 1.57 -9.09
C HIS A 160 4.21 1.47 -7.91
N ASP A 161 3.63 2.60 -7.52
CA ASP A 161 2.51 2.73 -6.58
C ASP A 161 1.65 3.97 -6.92
N ILE A 162 0.60 4.21 -6.15
CA ILE A 162 -0.31 5.36 -6.32
C ILE A 162 0.06 6.57 -5.44
N ILE A 163 1.20 6.54 -4.75
CA ILE A 163 1.60 7.57 -3.80
C ILE A 163 2.13 8.81 -4.53
N GLN A 164 1.69 9.98 -4.11
CA GLN A 164 2.23 11.27 -4.50
C GLN A 164 2.67 12.05 -3.28
N ALA A 165 3.96 12.35 -3.17
CA ALA A 165 4.48 13.25 -2.15
C ALA A 165 4.62 14.66 -2.71
N VAL A 166 4.28 15.64 -1.89
CA VAL A 166 4.45 17.07 -2.15
C VAL A 166 5.13 17.69 -0.94
N THR A 167 6.25 18.37 -1.14
CA THR A 167 6.97 19.06 -0.07
C THR A 167 6.44 20.48 0.06
N LEU A 168 5.70 20.76 1.13
CA LEU A 168 5.02 22.05 1.32
C LEU A 168 5.89 23.09 2.05
N GLY A 169 7.07 22.70 2.53
CA GLY A 169 8.09 23.61 3.05
C GLY A 169 7.93 24.05 4.51
N SER A 170 6.74 23.94 5.10
CA SER A 170 6.51 24.26 6.51
C SER A 170 5.37 23.46 7.12
N ALA A 171 5.32 23.39 8.45
CA ALA A 171 4.22 22.74 9.18
C ALA A 171 2.88 23.44 8.93
N GLU A 172 2.87 24.76 8.86
CA GLU A 172 1.68 25.56 8.56
C GLU A 172 1.16 25.25 7.14
N GLY A 173 2.06 25.05 6.17
CA GLY A 173 1.72 24.64 4.82
C GLY A 173 1.05 23.27 4.79
N VAL A 174 1.56 22.30 5.56
CA VAL A 174 0.96 20.96 5.68
C VAL A 174 -0.41 21.02 6.34
N ILE A 175 -0.56 21.81 7.39
CA ILE A 175 -1.85 22.01 8.08
C ILE A 175 -2.87 22.62 7.13
N ALA A 176 -2.53 23.72 6.45
CA ALA A 176 -3.40 24.39 5.51
C ALA A 176 -3.82 23.47 4.34
N PHE A 177 -2.88 22.66 3.84
CA PHE A 177 -3.16 21.68 2.79
C PHE A 177 -4.16 20.62 3.26
N CYS A 178 -3.94 20.02 4.43
CA CYS A 178 -4.85 19.01 4.98
C CYS A 178 -6.23 19.57 5.28
N GLN A 179 -6.31 20.79 5.84
CA GLN A 179 -7.58 21.47 6.09
C GLN A 179 -8.32 21.81 4.80
N GLY A 180 -7.60 22.23 3.75
CA GLY A 180 -8.18 22.47 2.42
C GLY A 180 -8.74 21.20 1.78
N ILE A 181 -8.02 20.09 1.84
CA ILE A 181 -8.49 18.78 1.37
C ILE A 181 -9.74 18.36 2.15
N GLN A 182 -9.72 18.51 3.48
CA GLN A 182 -10.86 18.15 4.34
C GLN A 182 -12.09 18.98 3.99
N ALA A 183 -11.96 20.28 3.89
CA ALA A 183 -13.07 21.18 3.56
C ALA A 183 -13.68 20.93 2.17
N ALA A 184 -12.89 20.40 1.23
CA ALA A 184 -13.33 20.04 -0.12
C ALA A 184 -13.84 18.59 -0.22
N ALA A 185 -13.71 17.78 0.83
CA ALA A 185 -14.11 16.38 0.81
C ALA A 185 -15.65 16.24 0.78
N PRO A 186 -16.20 15.21 0.11
CA PRO A 186 -17.65 14.98 0.06
C PRO A 186 -18.23 14.52 1.41
N VAL A 187 -17.38 14.01 2.32
CA VAL A 187 -17.75 13.51 3.65
C VAL A 187 -16.97 14.28 4.70
N ASP A 188 -17.64 14.62 5.80
CA ASP A 188 -17.07 15.30 6.97
C ASP A 188 -16.34 16.62 6.66
N SER A 189 -16.78 17.37 5.63
CA SER A 189 -16.18 18.65 5.23
C SER A 189 -16.23 19.74 6.31
N TYR A 190 -17.06 19.57 7.33
CA TYR A 190 -17.19 20.48 8.48
C TYR A 190 -16.14 20.21 9.58
N VAL A 191 -15.42 19.11 9.50
CA VAL A 191 -14.35 18.77 10.45
C VAL A 191 -13.07 19.51 10.10
N THR A 192 -12.39 20.05 11.09
CA THR A 192 -11.08 20.67 10.93
C THR A 192 -10.00 19.73 11.46
N PRO A 193 -9.15 19.14 10.61
CA PRO A 193 -8.06 18.28 11.08
C PRO A 193 -6.99 19.12 11.79
N GLU A 194 -6.43 18.55 12.86
CA GLU A 194 -5.35 19.15 13.65
C GLU A 194 -4.17 18.17 13.76
N PRO A 195 -2.94 18.68 13.90
CA PRO A 195 -1.77 17.83 14.16
C PRO A 195 -1.87 17.14 15.53
N TRP A 196 -1.38 15.91 15.61
CA TRP A 196 -1.33 15.14 16.85
C TRP A 196 -0.13 14.19 16.88
N ALA A 197 0.33 13.87 18.09
CA ALA A 197 1.42 12.93 18.29
C ALA A 197 0.96 11.51 17.96
N MET A 198 1.59 10.87 16.98
CA MET A 198 1.27 9.51 16.54
C MET A 198 2.39 8.55 16.94
N PRO A 199 2.10 7.44 17.64
CA PRO A 199 3.11 6.45 18.00
C PRO A 199 3.91 5.96 16.79
N GLY A 200 5.24 5.96 16.89
CA GLY A 200 6.15 5.53 15.81
C GLY A 200 6.60 6.65 14.86
N TYR A 201 6.21 7.89 15.12
CA TYR A 201 6.66 9.08 14.39
C TYR A 201 7.33 10.06 15.34
N ASP A 202 8.42 10.70 14.89
CA ASP A 202 9.17 11.69 15.66
C ASP A 202 8.53 13.09 15.63
N SER A 203 7.67 13.33 14.65
CA SER A 203 6.94 14.59 14.44
C SER A 203 5.45 14.37 14.50
N ASP A 204 4.71 15.42 14.85
CA ASP A 204 3.25 15.39 14.79
C ASP A 204 2.76 15.08 13.36
N VAL A 205 1.68 14.33 13.28
CA VAL A 205 1.02 13.93 12.03
C VAL A 205 -0.35 14.58 11.94
N ILE A 206 -0.72 15.05 10.76
CA ILE A 206 -2.08 15.51 10.46
C ILE A 206 -2.66 14.67 9.34
N MET A 207 -3.93 14.30 9.46
CA MET A 207 -4.65 13.52 8.45
C MET A 207 -5.93 14.23 8.06
N ALA A 208 -6.10 14.50 6.76
CA ALA A 208 -7.39 14.86 6.20
C ALA A 208 -8.28 13.62 6.04
N ALA A 209 -9.61 13.81 5.98
CA ALA A 209 -10.55 12.73 5.76
C ALA A 209 -10.23 12.00 4.45
N ARG A 210 -10.38 10.70 4.49
CA ARG A 210 -10.25 9.85 3.31
C ARG A 210 -11.52 10.03 2.48
N ALA A 211 -11.38 10.47 1.25
CA ALA A 211 -12.39 10.24 0.23
C ALA A 211 -12.22 8.77 -0.24
N PHE A 212 -13.22 7.96 0.00
CA PHE A 212 -13.32 6.62 -0.54
C PHE A 212 -14.20 6.64 -1.78
#